data_bfbba24ffa2620bbd98a6aaddfe2bf02
#
_entry.id   bfbba24ffa2620bbd98a6aaddfe2bf02
#
_cell.length_a   1.000
_cell.length_b   1.000
_cell.length_c   1.000
_cell.angle_alpha   90.00
_cell.angle_beta   90.00
_cell.angle_gamma   90.00
#
_symmetry.space_group_name_H-M   'P 1'
#
loop_
_entity.id
_entity.type
_entity.pdbx_description
1 polymer ?
#
loop_
_entity_poly.entity_id
_entity_poly.type
_entity_poly.pdbx_seq_one_letter_code
_entity_poly.pdbx_strand_id
1 'polypeptide(L)'
;SSMSAGSAGAQELPEQKETLATIVKVNDYFMKKYADYTLPSFFGRVRPSNIWTRGVYYEGLIALYSIYPREDYYSYTYDWANFHKWGMRNGNTTRNADDQCCGQVYIDLYNMCPSDPNMIRNIKASIDMVVNTPQVNDWDWIDAIQMAMPIYAKFGKMTGEQKYYDKMWDLYSYTRNTEGEAGMYNAKEGLWWRDQDFDPPYKEPNGKNCYWSRGNGWVYAALVRVLDEIPADETHRQDYIN
;
A
#
# COMPACT_ATOMS: atom_id res chain seq x y z
N SER A 1 17.32 46.26 14.06
CA SER A 1 16.07 45.67 13.65
C SER A 1 16.17 44.16 13.76
N SER A 2 15.65 43.61 14.86
CA SER A 2 15.54 42.17 15.10
C SER A 2 14.30 41.67 14.36
N MET A 3 14.50 40.90 13.30
CA MET A 3 13.41 40.10 12.73
C MET A 3 13.18 38.90 13.64
N SER A 4 12.05 38.89 14.32
CA SER A 4 11.58 37.72 15.06
C SER A 4 11.21 36.62 14.04
N ALA A 5 11.90 35.49 14.08
CA ALA A 5 11.48 34.29 13.40
C ALA A 5 10.14 33.87 14.01
N GLY A 6 9.06 34.15 13.30
CA GLY A 6 7.74 33.72 13.68
C GLY A 6 7.66 32.19 13.69
N SER A 7 7.18 31.67 14.79
CA SER A 7 7.09 30.25 15.08
C SER A 7 6.12 29.53 14.13
N ALA A 8 6.60 28.95 13.05
CA ALA A 8 5.86 28.04 12.19
C ALA A 8 5.36 26.80 12.99
N GLY A 9 6.07 26.42 14.08
CA GLY A 9 5.72 25.26 14.91
C GLY A 9 4.49 25.41 15.80
N ALA A 10 4.07 26.66 16.14
CA ALA A 10 2.91 26.89 17.00
C ALA A 10 1.56 26.80 16.27
N GLN A 11 1.56 26.92 14.92
CA GLN A 11 0.35 26.78 14.09
C GLN A 11 0.08 25.34 13.63
N GLU A 12 1.13 24.48 13.53
CA GLU A 12 0.97 23.08 13.11
C GLU A 12 0.30 22.20 14.16
N LEU A 13 0.56 22.41 15.45
CA LEU A 13 0.02 21.57 16.52
C LEU A 13 -1.53 21.59 16.63
N PRO A 14 -2.24 22.73 16.55
CA PRO A 14 -3.70 22.76 16.53
C PRO A 14 -4.28 22.07 15.28
N GLU A 15 -3.67 22.27 14.13
CA GLU A 15 -4.09 21.63 12.86
C GLU A 15 -3.94 20.11 12.94
N GLN A 16 -2.85 19.59 13.51
CA GLN A 16 -2.64 18.16 13.72
C GLN A 16 -3.70 17.56 14.66
N LYS A 17 -4.05 18.24 15.73
CA LYS A 17 -5.12 17.80 16.67
C LYS A 17 -6.47 17.77 15.97
N GLU A 18 -6.80 18.79 15.20
CA GLU A 18 -8.04 18.87 14.45
C GLU A 18 -8.11 17.79 13.38
N THR A 19 -7.00 17.51 12.67
CA THR A 19 -6.90 16.45 11.68
C THR A 19 -7.09 15.09 12.33
N LEU A 20 -6.44 14.83 13.46
CA LEU A 20 -6.61 13.58 14.20
C LEU A 20 -8.06 13.40 14.66
N ALA A 21 -8.68 14.43 15.23
CA ALA A 21 -10.07 14.37 15.66
C ALA A 21 -11.01 14.07 14.48
N THR A 22 -10.75 14.64 13.32
CA THR A 22 -11.52 14.37 12.11
C THR A 22 -11.36 12.94 11.64
N ILE A 23 -10.12 12.42 11.62
CA ILE A 23 -9.84 11.03 11.23
C ILE A 23 -10.53 10.05 12.17
N VAL A 24 -10.45 10.27 13.48
CA VAL A 24 -11.13 9.44 14.49
C VAL A 24 -12.64 9.44 14.26
N LYS A 25 -13.23 10.59 14.03
CA LYS A 25 -14.68 10.73 13.79
C LYS A 25 -15.12 9.99 12.52
N VAL A 26 -14.39 10.14 11.44
CA VAL A 26 -14.66 9.44 10.17
C VAL A 26 -14.53 7.93 10.35
N ASN A 27 -13.50 7.49 11.05
CA ASN A 27 -13.28 6.07 11.32
C ASN A 27 -14.38 5.49 12.22
N ASP A 28 -14.80 6.21 13.28
CA ASP A 28 -15.88 5.75 14.15
C ASP A 28 -17.19 5.60 13.38
N TYR A 29 -17.47 6.52 12.46
CA TYR A 29 -18.62 6.41 11.55
C TYR A 29 -18.52 5.16 10.67
N PHE A 30 -17.33 4.89 10.10
CA PHE A 30 -17.10 3.72 9.26
C PHE A 30 -17.31 2.42 10.04
N MET A 31 -16.72 2.31 11.25
CA MET A 31 -16.87 1.12 12.09
C MET A 31 -18.32 0.89 12.50
N LYS A 32 -19.07 1.95 12.76
CA LYS A 32 -20.51 1.85 13.08
C LYS A 32 -21.31 1.39 11.87
N LYS A 33 -21.05 1.98 10.69
CA LYS A 33 -21.73 1.64 9.44
C LYS A 33 -21.45 0.21 8.98
N TYR A 34 -20.21 -0.26 9.16
CA TYR A 34 -19.74 -1.58 8.77
C TYR A 34 -19.35 -2.41 9.99
N ALA A 35 -20.20 -2.39 11.02
CA ALA A 35 -19.93 -3.11 12.28
C ALA A 35 -19.74 -4.61 12.05
N ASP A 36 -20.45 -5.19 11.09
CA ASP A 36 -20.23 -6.56 10.69
C ASP A 36 -19.12 -6.65 9.63
N TYR A 37 -17.92 -6.96 10.08
CA TYR A 37 -16.74 -7.10 9.23
C TYR A 37 -16.79 -8.31 8.29
N THR A 38 -17.74 -9.24 8.50
CA THR A 38 -17.87 -10.45 7.69
C THR A 38 -18.62 -10.23 6.38
N LEU A 39 -19.37 -9.12 6.28
CA LEU A 39 -20.18 -8.84 5.11
C LEU A 39 -19.34 -8.51 3.88
N PRO A 40 -19.79 -8.99 2.69
CA PRO A 40 -19.11 -8.64 1.45
C PRO A 40 -19.07 -7.14 1.19
N SER A 41 -18.04 -6.71 0.47
CA SER A 41 -17.93 -5.34 -0.03
C SER A 41 -18.65 -5.23 -1.38
N PHE A 42 -19.27 -4.07 -1.60
CA PHE A 42 -19.86 -3.75 -2.89
C PHE A 42 -19.09 -2.59 -3.53
N PHE A 43 -18.50 -2.86 -4.70
CA PHE A 43 -17.87 -1.85 -5.53
C PHE A 43 -18.05 -2.24 -7.00
N GLY A 44 -19.16 -1.76 -7.59
CA GLY A 44 -19.62 -2.17 -8.93
C GLY A 44 -20.17 -3.60 -9.00
N ARG A 45 -19.72 -4.49 -8.12
CA ARG A 45 -20.21 -5.87 -7.93
C ARG A 45 -19.93 -6.31 -6.49
N VAL A 46 -20.62 -7.36 -6.05
CA VAL A 46 -20.38 -7.96 -4.74
C VAL A 46 -19.03 -8.67 -4.75
N ARG A 47 -18.19 -8.40 -3.75
CA ARG A 47 -16.88 -9.00 -3.56
C ARG A 47 -16.68 -9.40 -2.10
N PRO A 48 -15.89 -10.45 -1.80
CA PRO A 48 -15.55 -10.75 -0.40
C PRO A 48 -14.77 -9.56 0.21
N SER A 49 -14.84 -9.42 1.54
CA SER A 49 -14.21 -8.29 2.21
C SER A 49 -12.68 -8.39 2.35
N ASN A 50 -12.06 -9.49 1.90
CA ASN A 50 -10.60 -9.65 1.89
C ASN A 50 -9.97 -9.23 0.56
N ILE A 51 -10.33 -8.07 0.06
CA ILE A 51 -9.77 -7.46 -1.14
C ILE A 51 -9.21 -6.06 -0.84
N TRP A 52 -8.64 -5.42 -1.85
CA TRP A 52 -7.94 -4.15 -1.72
C TRP A 52 -8.75 -3.05 -1.04
N THR A 53 -10.06 -2.97 -1.27
CA THR A 53 -10.91 -1.92 -0.67
C THR A 53 -10.88 -1.96 0.86
N ARG A 54 -10.95 -3.16 1.44
CA ARG A 54 -10.83 -3.35 2.88
C ARG A 54 -9.38 -3.39 3.33
N GLY A 55 -8.49 -3.97 2.54
CA GLY A 55 -7.06 -3.98 2.83
C GLY A 55 -6.52 -2.56 3.05
N VAL A 56 -6.83 -1.65 2.16
CA VAL A 56 -6.43 -0.23 2.27
C VAL A 56 -7.06 0.43 3.50
N TYR A 57 -8.33 0.18 3.76
CA TYR A 57 -8.98 0.71 4.96
C TYR A 57 -8.28 0.25 6.24
N TYR A 58 -8.04 -1.05 6.38
CA TYR A 58 -7.42 -1.60 7.59
C TYR A 58 -5.95 -1.19 7.73
N GLU A 59 -5.22 -0.99 6.64
CA GLU A 59 -3.89 -0.36 6.70
C GLU A 59 -3.96 1.02 7.34
N GLY A 60 -4.92 1.83 6.93
CA GLY A 60 -5.16 3.14 7.51
C GLY A 60 -5.54 3.04 8.99
N LEU A 61 -6.36 2.07 9.35
CA LEU A 61 -6.76 1.85 10.74
C LEU A 61 -5.58 1.42 11.62
N ILE A 62 -4.70 0.56 11.13
CA ILE A 62 -3.48 0.18 11.87
C ILE A 62 -2.53 1.36 12.01
N ALA A 63 -2.40 2.20 10.99
CA ALA A 63 -1.62 3.43 11.08
C ALA A 63 -2.22 4.38 12.13
N LEU A 64 -3.54 4.52 12.18
CA LEU A 64 -4.23 5.30 13.21
C LEU A 64 -4.00 4.69 14.60
N TYR A 65 -4.10 3.38 14.73
CA TYR A 65 -3.84 2.67 15.99
C TYR A 65 -2.44 2.96 16.53
N SER A 66 -1.44 3.10 15.66
CA SER A 66 -0.07 3.39 16.08
C SER A 66 0.10 4.76 16.74
N ILE A 67 -0.74 5.74 16.42
CA ILE A 67 -0.70 7.10 16.96
C ILE A 67 -1.85 7.40 17.92
N TYR A 68 -2.93 6.66 17.86
CA TYR A 68 -4.11 6.79 18.71
C TYR A 68 -4.62 5.40 19.07
N PRO A 69 -3.96 4.70 20.02
CA PRO A 69 -4.24 3.29 20.30
C PRO A 69 -5.57 3.13 21.06
N ARG A 70 -6.53 2.55 20.35
CA ARG A 70 -7.81 2.11 20.93
C ARG A 70 -7.94 0.61 20.67
N GLU A 71 -8.30 -0.13 21.71
CA GLU A 71 -8.41 -1.59 21.62
C GLU A 71 -9.44 -2.04 20.57
N ASP A 72 -10.53 -1.30 20.39
CA ASP A 72 -11.54 -1.62 19.39
C ASP A 72 -11.00 -1.50 17.95
N TYR A 73 -10.03 -0.63 17.68
CA TYR A 73 -9.36 -0.56 16.37
C TYR A 73 -8.60 -1.84 16.09
N TYR A 74 -7.84 -2.31 17.06
CA TYR A 74 -7.10 -3.58 16.95
C TYR A 74 -8.06 -4.76 16.79
N SER A 75 -9.05 -4.88 17.66
CA SER A 75 -10.01 -5.98 17.64
C SER A 75 -10.80 -6.04 16.34
N TYR A 76 -11.26 -4.92 15.85
CA TYR A 76 -11.99 -4.83 14.59
C TYR A 76 -11.14 -5.33 13.40
N THR A 77 -9.88 -4.92 13.35
CA THR A 77 -8.94 -5.36 12.33
C THR A 77 -8.60 -6.84 12.46
N TYR A 78 -8.27 -7.28 13.67
CA TYR A 78 -7.92 -8.67 13.95
C TYR A 78 -9.08 -9.62 13.63
N ASP A 79 -10.27 -9.28 14.07
CA ASP A 79 -11.46 -10.13 13.87
C ASP A 79 -11.78 -10.30 12.38
N TRP A 80 -11.64 -9.24 11.61
CA TRP A 80 -11.76 -9.31 10.15
C TRP A 80 -10.71 -10.24 9.52
N ALA A 81 -9.45 -10.08 9.88
CA ALA A 81 -8.36 -10.91 9.38
C ALA A 81 -8.54 -12.39 9.76
N ASN A 82 -8.89 -12.63 11.01
CA ASN A 82 -9.14 -13.98 11.53
C ASN A 82 -10.36 -14.64 10.87
N PHE A 83 -11.42 -13.88 10.62
CA PHE A 83 -12.59 -14.38 9.89
C PHE A 83 -12.20 -14.90 8.50
N HIS A 84 -11.33 -14.21 7.79
CA HIS A 84 -10.80 -14.65 6.50
C HIS A 84 -9.68 -15.70 6.62
N LYS A 85 -9.37 -16.14 7.84
CA LYS A 85 -8.28 -17.11 8.12
C LYS A 85 -6.96 -16.66 7.50
N TRP A 86 -6.70 -15.35 7.54
CA TRP A 86 -5.49 -14.73 6.98
C TRP A 86 -5.31 -15.05 5.50
N GLY A 87 -6.42 -15.21 4.81
CA GLY A 87 -6.50 -15.56 3.39
C GLY A 87 -6.69 -14.35 2.49
N MET A 88 -6.40 -14.58 1.23
CA MET A 88 -6.60 -13.61 0.16
C MET A 88 -7.64 -14.13 -0.83
N ARG A 89 -8.32 -13.21 -1.50
CA ARG A 89 -9.15 -13.60 -2.65
C ARG A 89 -8.27 -14.34 -3.67
N ASN A 90 -8.79 -15.39 -4.27
CA ASN A 90 -8.10 -16.28 -5.21
C ASN A 90 -6.96 -17.12 -4.60
N GLY A 91 -6.86 -17.15 -3.26
CA GLY A 91 -5.94 -18.04 -2.56
C GLY A 91 -4.48 -17.61 -2.54
N ASN A 92 -3.62 -18.48 -2.05
CA ASN A 92 -2.20 -18.19 -1.83
C ASN A 92 -1.31 -18.41 -3.06
N THR A 93 -1.88 -18.72 -4.22
CA THR A 93 -1.18 -18.79 -5.51
C THR A 93 -1.44 -17.58 -6.39
N THR A 94 -2.15 -16.59 -5.87
CA THR A 94 -2.42 -15.35 -6.62
C THR A 94 -1.15 -14.55 -6.86
N ARG A 95 -1.07 -13.94 -8.05
CA ARG A 95 -0.06 -12.92 -8.39
C ARG A 95 -0.65 -11.52 -8.46
N ASN A 96 -1.96 -11.40 -8.26
CA ASN A 96 -2.67 -10.13 -8.39
C ASN A 96 -2.45 -9.26 -7.15
N ALA A 97 -1.98 -8.03 -7.37
CA ALA A 97 -1.68 -7.09 -6.31
C ALA A 97 -2.92 -6.70 -5.47
N ASP A 98 -4.10 -6.61 -6.09
CA ASP A 98 -5.35 -6.32 -5.38
C ASP A 98 -5.70 -7.43 -4.38
N ASP A 99 -5.43 -8.68 -4.73
CA ASP A 99 -5.63 -9.82 -3.82
C ASP A 99 -4.61 -9.82 -2.69
N GLN A 100 -3.37 -9.43 -2.98
CA GLN A 100 -2.27 -9.43 -2.01
C GLN A 100 -2.36 -8.28 -0.99
N CYS A 101 -3.11 -7.24 -1.29
CA CYS A 101 -3.16 -6.01 -0.49
C CYS A 101 -3.46 -6.26 0.99
N CYS A 102 -4.39 -7.16 1.30
CA CYS A 102 -4.71 -7.54 2.68
C CYS A 102 -3.51 -8.09 3.45
N GLY A 103 -2.54 -8.63 2.74
CA GLY A 103 -1.32 -9.17 3.33
C GLY A 103 -0.50 -8.12 4.09
N GLN A 104 -0.58 -6.85 3.72
CA GLN A 104 0.07 -5.78 4.48
C GLN A 104 -0.46 -5.73 5.91
N VAL A 105 -1.77 -5.81 6.05
CA VAL A 105 -2.43 -5.81 7.37
C VAL A 105 -2.08 -7.06 8.16
N TYR A 106 -2.09 -8.23 7.53
CA TYR A 106 -1.75 -9.49 8.19
C TYR A 106 -0.33 -9.48 8.74
N ILE A 107 0.62 -8.95 7.99
CA ILE A 107 2.01 -8.82 8.42
C ILE A 107 2.12 -7.82 9.59
N ASP A 108 1.44 -6.69 9.52
CA ASP A 108 1.48 -5.69 10.58
C ASP A 108 0.91 -6.25 11.89
N LEU A 109 -0.20 -6.98 11.83
CA LEU A 109 -0.78 -7.66 13.00
C LEU A 109 0.16 -8.72 13.56
N TYR A 110 0.78 -9.51 12.69
CA TYR A 110 1.79 -10.50 13.11
C TYR A 110 2.97 -9.84 13.81
N ASN A 111 3.48 -8.74 13.28
CA ASN A 111 4.62 -8.03 13.88
C ASN A 111 4.28 -7.39 15.23
N MET A 112 3.03 -7.01 15.45
CA MET A 112 2.56 -6.52 16.76
C MET A 112 2.54 -7.62 17.82
N CYS A 113 2.14 -8.84 17.45
CA CYS A 113 2.07 -9.99 18.33
C CYS A 113 2.38 -11.27 17.54
N PRO A 114 3.68 -11.65 17.39
CA PRO A 114 4.11 -12.76 16.56
C PRO A 114 3.85 -14.11 17.22
N SER A 115 2.60 -14.42 17.48
CA SER A 115 2.18 -15.62 18.20
C SER A 115 1.77 -16.79 17.31
N ASP A 116 1.32 -16.52 16.08
CA ASP A 116 0.80 -17.54 15.18
C ASP A 116 1.33 -17.36 13.76
N PRO A 117 2.22 -18.27 13.29
CA PRO A 117 2.77 -18.23 11.93
C PRO A 117 1.69 -18.33 10.83
N ASN A 118 0.52 -18.84 11.13
CA ASN A 118 -0.59 -18.91 10.16
C ASN A 118 -1.05 -17.53 9.71
N MET A 119 -0.83 -16.49 10.52
CA MET A 119 -1.19 -15.11 10.18
C MET A 119 -0.53 -14.62 8.90
N ILE A 120 0.67 -15.10 8.59
CA ILE A 120 1.44 -14.67 7.41
C ILE A 120 1.67 -15.79 6.39
N ARG A 121 1.22 -17.01 6.66
CA ARG A 121 1.50 -18.17 5.80
C ARG A 121 1.00 -17.97 4.37
N ASN A 122 -0.23 -17.52 4.19
CA ASN A 122 -0.82 -17.36 2.86
C ASN A 122 -0.15 -16.23 2.07
N ILE A 123 0.02 -15.08 2.69
CA ILE A 123 0.67 -13.95 2.00
C ILE A 123 2.14 -14.29 1.68
N LYS A 124 2.83 -14.95 2.59
CA LYS A 124 4.21 -15.36 2.32
C LYS A 124 4.30 -16.34 1.16
N ALA A 125 3.40 -17.32 1.09
CA ALA A 125 3.36 -18.26 -0.03
C ALA A 125 3.15 -17.55 -1.38
N SER A 126 2.23 -16.60 -1.43
CA SER A 126 1.96 -15.80 -2.62
C SER A 126 3.18 -14.99 -3.05
N ILE A 127 3.81 -14.29 -2.13
CA ILE A 127 4.99 -13.47 -2.41
C ILE A 127 6.21 -14.34 -2.78
N ASP A 128 6.44 -15.44 -2.07
CA ASP A 128 7.55 -16.35 -2.38
C ASP A 128 7.40 -16.95 -3.79
N MET A 129 6.19 -17.25 -4.21
CA MET A 129 5.93 -17.70 -5.59
C MET A 129 6.35 -16.63 -6.61
N VAL A 130 5.98 -15.38 -6.38
CA VAL A 130 6.40 -14.28 -7.27
C VAL A 130 7.91 -14.12 -7.26
N VAL A 131 8.53 -14.12 -6.08
CA VAL A 131 9.99 -13.98 -5.91
C VAL A 131 10.74 -15.11 -6.65
N ASN A 132 10.21 -16.33 -6.62
CA ASN A 132 10.86 -17.51 -7.20
C ASN A 132 10.59 -17.71 -8.69
N THR A 133 9.86 -16.81 -9.32
CA THR A 133 9.60 -16.86 -10.78
C THR A 133 10.24 -15.67 -11.47
N PRO A 134 10.63 -15.80 -12.76
CA PRO A 134 11.29 -14.70 -13.47
C PRO A 134 10.36 -13.56 -13.90
N GLN A 135 9.05 -13.78 -13.93
CA GLN A 135 8.07 -12.79 -14.37
C GLN A 135 8.11 -11.54 -13.49
N VAL A 136 8.08 -10.35 -14.11
CA VAL A 136 8.17 -9.05 -13.44
C VAL A 136 7.11 -8.04 -13.89
N ASN A 137 6.15 -8.46 -14.71
CA ASN A 137 5.12 -7.59 -15.29
C ASN A 137 3.77 -7.65 -14.55
N ASP A 138 3.75 -8.10 -13.32
CA ASP A 138 2.53 -8.25 -12.53
C ASP A 138 1.87 -6.92 -12.15
N TRP A 139 2.66 -5.86 -12.09
CA TRP A 139 2.16 -4.52 -11.74
C TRP A 139 1.95 -3.68 -13.00
N ASP A 140 0.99 -4.09 -13.83
CA ASP A 140 0.69 -3.45 -15.11
C ASP A 140 -0.21 -2.21 -14.99
N TRP A 141 -0.58 -1.83 -13.77
CA TRP A 141 -1.24 -0.57 -13.43
C TRP A 141 -0.64 -0.02 -12.14
N ILE A 142 -0.61 1.30 -12.00
CA ILE A 142 0.16 1.94 -10.92
C ILE A 142 -0.39 1.69 -9.52
N ASP A 143 -1.69 1.41 -9.38
CA ASP A 143 -2.29 1.06 -8.10
C ASP A 143 -1.65 -0.17 -7.47
N ALA A 144 -1.20 -1.11 -8.30
CA ALA A 144 -0.53 -2.33 -7.83
C ALA A 144 0.68 -2.03 -6.95
N ILE A 145 1.36 -0.92 -7.19
CA ILE A 145 2.51 -0.47 -6.39
C ILE A 145 2.07 -0.24 -4.95
N GLN A 146 0.99 0.50 -4.73
CA GLN A 146 0.44 0.70 -3.38
C GLN A 146 -0.07 -0.60 -2.76
N MET A 147 -0.69 -1.45 -3.55
CA MET A 147 -1.31 -2.68 -3.05
C MET A 147 -0.27 -3.71 -2.59
N ALA A 148 0.80 -3.91 -3.35
CA ALA A 148 1.72 -5.03 -3.15
C ALA A 148 3.16 -4.66 -2.79
N MET A 149 3.70 -3.55 -3.29
CA MET A 149 5.12 -3.23 -3.10
C MET A 149 5.57 -3.19 -1.64
N PRO A 150 4.81 -2.58 -0.70
CA PRO A 150 5.22 -2.55 0.69
C PRO A 150 5.35 -3.94 1.33
N ILE A 151 4.67 -4.95 0.80
CA ILE A 151 4.73 -6.32 1.32
C ILE A 151 6.14 -6.90 1.17
N TYR A 152 6.78 -6.66 0.03
CA TYR A 152 8.15 -7.10 -0.23
C TYR A 152 9.14 -6.45 0.74
N ALA A 153 8.98 -5.15 0.98
CA ALA A 153 9.80 -4.44 1.96
C ALA A 153 9.63 -5.01 3.37
N LYS A 154 8.39 -5.32 3.76
CA LYS A 154 8.09 -5.92 5.07
C LYS A 154 8.72 -7.31 5.22
N PHE A 155 8.63 -8.17 4.21
CA PHE A 155 9.27 -9.48 4.25
C PHE A 155 10.80 -9.39 4.23
N GLY A 156 11.36 -8.47 3.46
CA GLY A 156 12.80 -8.22 3.48
C GLY A 156 13.30 -7.84 4.87
N LYS A 157 12.60 -6.95 5.54
CA LYS A 157 12.92 -6.52 6.92
C LYS A 157 12.74 -7.67 7.91
N MET A 158 11.65 -8.40 7.81
CA MET A 158 11.28 -9.47 8.75
C MET A 158 12.22 -10.66 8.66
N THR A 159 12.63 -11.04 7.45
CA THR A 159 13.48 -12.24 7.21
C THR A 159 14.95 -11.93 7.08
N GLY A 160 15.32 -10.68 6.79
CA GLY A 160 16.70 -10.31 6.44
C GLY A 160 17.16 -10.81 5.07
N GLU A 161 16.26 -11.34 4.25
CA GLU A 161 16.62 -11.93 2.96
C GLU A 161 16.53 -10.91 1.83
N GLN A 162 17.67 -10.70 1.15
CA GLN A 162 17.81 -9.73 0.06
C GLN A 162 16.89 -10.00 -1.13
N LYS A 163 16.50 -11.26 -1.35
CA LYS A 163 15.65 -11.65 -2.48
C LYS A 163 14.32 -10.87 -2.56
N TYR A 164 13.76 -10.45 -1.42
CA TYR A 164 12.53 -9.66 -1.39
C TYR A 164 12.76 -8.24 -1.89
N TYR A 165 13.85 -7.63 -1.49
CA TYR A 165 14.22 -6.29 -1.96
C TYR A 165 14.57 -6.29 -3.45
N ASP A 166 15.28 -7.33 -3.91
CA ASP A 166 15.65 -7.47 -5.32
C ASP A 166 14.42 -7.63 -6.20
N LYS A 167 13.48 -8.49 -5.80
CA LYS A 167 12.24 -8.69 -6.55
C LYS A 167 11.36 -7.44 -6.53
N MET A 168 11.30 -6.74 -5.42
CA MET A 168 10.59 -5.48 -5.31
C MET A 168 11.10 -4.46 -6.33
N TRP A 169 12.42 -4.32 -6.43
CA TRP A 169 13.03 -3.45 -7.42
C TRP A 169 12.72 -3.88 -8.85
N ASP A 170 12.83 -5.17 -9.14
CA ASP A 170 12.56 -5.70 -10.48
C ASP A 170 11.12 -5.42 -10.92
N LEU A 171 10.16 -5.63 -10.06
CA LEU A 171 8.75 -5.34 -10.33
C LEU A 171 8.49 -3.84 -10.50
N TYR A 172 8.99 -3.04 -9.58
CA TYR A 172 8.83 -1.59 -9.60
C TYR A 172 9.51 -0.95 -10.82
N SER A 173 10.75 -1.30 -11.08
CA SER A 173 11.51 -0.73 -12.19
C SER A 173 10.94 -1.14 -13.54
N TYR A 174 10.38 -2.33 -13.66
CA TYR A 174 9.69 -2.75 -14.89
C TYR A 174 8.47 -1.85 -15.16
N THR A 175 7.61 -1.67 -14.17
CA THR A 175 6.43 -0.79 -14.29
C THR A 175 6.86 0.65 -14.62
N ARG A 176 7.87 1.14 -13.92
CA ARG A 176 8.36 2.51 -14.09
C ARG A 176 8.97 2.76 -15.47
N ASN A 177 9.81 1.83 -15.95
CA ASN A 177 10.72 2.10 -17.04
C ASN A 177 10.45 1.27 -18.31
N THR A 178 9.68 0.20 -18.24
CA THR A 178 9.57 -0.78 -19.35
C THR A 178 8.13 -1.08 -19.76
N GLU A 179 7.19 -1.08 -18.82
CA GLU A 179 5.79 -1.38 -19.10
C GLU A 179 5.27 -0.51 -20.25
N GLY A 180 4.61 -1.14 -21.26
CA GLY A 180 4.07 -0.40 -22.40
C GLY A 180 5.10 0.23 -23.33
N GLU A 181 6.32 -0.32 -23.44
CA GLU A 181 7.46 0.15 -24.26
C GLU A 181 8.34 1.21 -23.60
N ALA A 182 7.75 2.25 -22.98
CA ALA A 182 8.50 3.39 -22.41
C ALA A 182 8.37 3.52 -20.90
N GLY A 183 7.63 2.61 -20.26
CA GLY A 183 7.32 2.67 -18.84
C GLY A 183 6.14 3.59 -18.51
N MET A 184 5.63 3.44 -17.30
CA MET A 184 4.50 4.23 -16.82
C MET A 184 4.91 5.56 -16.19
N TYR A 185 6.20 5.82 -16.00
CA TYR A 185 6.70 7.06 -15.41
C TYR A 185 7.21 8.04 -16.46
N ASN A 186 6.64 9.23 -16.48
CA ASN A 186 7.11 10.33 -17.32
C ASN A 186 8.10 11.20 -16.52
N ALA A 187 9.39 11.02 -16.76
CA ALA A 187 10.44 11.74 -16.05
C ALA A 187 10.45 13.26 -16.31
N LYS A 188 9.91 13.70 -17.45
CA LYS A 188 9.85 15.13 -17.79
C LYS A 188 8.84 15.88 -16.90
N GLU A 189 7.71 15.25 -16.60
CA GLU A 189 6.64 15.84 -15.80
C GLU A 189 6.64 15.33 -14.35
N GLY A 190 7.41 14.27 -14.04
CA GLY A 190 7.45 13.67 -12.72
C GLY A 190 6.14 12.97 -12.31
N LEU A 191 5.37 12.51 -13.29
CA LEU A 191 4.06 11.90 -13.09
C LEU A 191 3.95 10.54 -13.77
N TRP A 192 3.01 9.73 -13.30
CA TRP A 192 2.76 8.38 -13.77
C TRP A 192 1.48 8.31 -14.58
N TRP A 193 1.51 7.62 -15.73
CA TRP A 193 0.29 7.15 -16.38
C TRP A 193 -0.27 5.95 -15.60
N ARG A 194 -1.57 5.78 -15.63
CA ARG A 194 -2.24 4.72 -14.87
C ARG A 194 -1.83 3.33 -15.37
N ASP A 195 -1.91 3.11 -16.67
CA ASP A 195 -1.63 1.86 -17.37
C ASP A 195 -1.40 2.11 -18.87
N GLN A 196 -1.26 1.05 -19.65
CA GLN A 196 -1.01 1.12 -21.09
C GLN A 196 -2.17 1.71 -21.92
N ASP A 197 -3.35 1.89 -21.34
CA ASP A 197 -4.46 2.57 -22.03
C ASP A 197 -4.27 4.09 -22.07
N PHE A 198 -3.43 4.63 -21.20
CA PHE A 198 -3.24 6.07 -21.03
C PHE A 198 -1.83 6.58 -21.30
N ASP A 199 -0.87 5.68 -21.54
CA ASP A 199 0.50 6.07 -21.93
C ASP A 199 0.54 6.53 -23.40
N PRO A 200 1.63 7.18 -23.87
CA PRO A 200 1.72 7.59 -25.26
C PRO A 200 1.51 6.41 -26.24
N PRO A 201 0.77 6.61 -27.33
CA PRO A 201 0.38 7.90 -27.92
C PRO A 201 -0.93 8.51 -27.42
N TYR A 202 -1.58 7.95 -26.38
CA TYR A 202 -2.82 8.48 -25.87
C TYR A 202 -2.65 9.94 -25.39
N LYS A 203 -3.62 10.77 -25.74
CA LYS A 203 -3.74 12.15 -25.25
C LYS A 203 -5.19 12.46 -24.88
N GLU A 204 -5.37 13.36 -23.93
CA GLU A 204 -6.65 13.96 -23.64
C GLU A 204 -7.16 14.75 -24.87
N PRO A 205 -8.47 15.03 -24.96
CA PRO A 205 -9.03 15.87 -26.05
C PRO A 205 -8.33 17.23 -26.22
N ASN A 206 -7.76 17.77 -25.14
CA ASN A 206 -7.00 19.04 -25.16
C ASN A 206 -5.53 18.86 -25.59
N GLY A 207 -5.11 17.67 -26.00
CA GLY A 207 -3.76 17.37 -26.42
C GLY A 207 -2.75 17.11 -25.31
N LYS A 208 -3.18 17.16 -24.05
CA LYS A 208 -2.31 16.91 -22.88
C LYS A 208 -2.24 15.43 -22.52
N ASN A 209 -1.19 15.04 -21.80
CA ASN A 209 -1.08 13.71 -21.21
C ASN A 209 -2.19 13.47 -20.18
N CYS A 210 -2.67 12.23 -20.11
CA CYS A 210 -3.67 11.83 -19.14
C CYS A 210 -3.01 11.21 -17.90
N TYR A 211 -3.07 11.92 -16.79
CA TYR A 211 -2.60 11.42 -15.49
C TYR A 211 -3.75 11.29 -14.52
N TRP A 212 -3.70 10.26 -13.71
CA TRP A 212 -4.66 10.05 -12.64
C TRP A 212 -4.06 10.49 -11.31
N SER A 213 -4.54 11.62 -10.78
CA SER A 213 -3.97 12.26 -9.57
C SER A 213 -3.99 11.33 -8.35
N ARG A 214 -5.09 10.61 -8.13
CA ARG A 214 -5.23 9.67 -7.02
C ARG A 214 -4.20 8.56 -7.13
N GLY A 215 -4.04 7.96 -8.31
CA GLY A 215 -3.06 6.91 -8.55
C GLY A 215 -1.62 7.38 -8.36
N ASN A 216 -1.30 8.60 -8.77
CA ASN A 216 0.02 9.19 -8.51
C ASN A 216 0.26 9.37 -7.02
N GLY A 217 -0.74 9.85 -6.26
CA GLY A 217 -0.66 9.94 -4.81
C GLY A 217 -0.42 8.59 -4.14
N TRP A 218 -1.02 7.51 -4.66
CA TRP A 218 -0.84 6.17 -4.15
C TRP A 218 0.59 5.66 -4.35
N VAL A 219 1.21 5.96 -5.50
CA VAL A 219 2.61 5.60 -5.77
C VAL A 219 3.54 6.30 -4.77
N TYR A 220 3.37 7.58 -4.55
CA TYR A 220 4.19 8.32 -3.57
C TYR A 220 4.00 7.79 -2.15
N ALA A 221 2.77 7.49 -1.75
CA ALA A 221 2.49 6.89 -0.43
C ALA A 221 3.17 5.53 -0.28
N ALA A 222 3.15 4.69 -1.32
CA ALA A 222 3.83 3.40 -1.31
C ALA A 222 5.35 3.56 -1.16
N LEU A 223 5.95 4.48 -1.90
CA LEU A 223 7.38 4.74 -1.83
C LEU A 223 7.81 5.22 -0.44
N VAL A 224 7.03 6.08 0.21
CA VAL A 224 7.28 6.49 1.60
C VAL A 224 7.26 5.28 2.53
N ARG A 225 6.28 4.41 2.42
CA ARG A 225 6.17 3.19 3.23
C ARG A 225 7.35 2.25 3.01
N VAL A 226 7.76 2.08 1.77
CA VAL A 226 8.93 1.25 1.41
C VAL A 226 10.21 1.82 2.04
N LEU A 227 10.42 3.12 1.95
CA LEU A 227 11.60 3.78 2.52
C LEU A 227 11.66 3.64 4.05
N ASP A 228 10.52 3.55 4.73
CA ASP A 228 10.46 3.31 6.17
C ASP A 228 10.87 1.88 6.56
N GLU A 229 10.77 0.93 5.64
CA GLU A 229 11.01 -0.50 5.91
C GLU A 229 12.38 -1.00 5.43
N ILE A 230 12.99 -0.37 4.42
CA ILE A 230 14.24 -0.85 3.83
C ILE A 230 15.46 -0.34 4.62
N PRO A 231 16.59 -1.12 4.60
CA PRO A 231 17.84 -0.67 5.22
C PRO A 231 18.36 0.64 4.61
N ALA A 232 19.10 1.40 5.41
CA ALA A 232 19.73 2.63 4.95
C ALA A 232 20.76 2.41 3.82
N ASP A 233 21.35 1.22 3.76
CA ASP A 233 22.35 0.83 2.76
C ASP A 233 21.76 -0.01 1.62
N GLU A 234 20.44 -0.10 1.50
CA GLU A 234 19.80 -0.82 0.38
C GLU A 234 20.21 -0.18 -0.95
N THR A 235 20.63 -1.01 -1.92
CA THR A 235 21.20 -0.59 -3.19
C THR A 235 20.32 0.41 -3.96
N HIS A 236 19.01 0.20 -3.96
CA HIS A 236 18.05 1.02 -4.72
C HIS A 236 17.33 2.08 -3.89
N ARG A 237 17.76 2.30 -2.64
CA ARG A 237 17.10 3.28 -1.78
C ARG A 237 17.02 4.67 -2.43
N GLN A 238 18.10 5.13 -3.04
CA GLN A 238 18.14 6.45 -3.69
C GLN A 238 17.24 6.48 -4.95
N ASP A 239 17.12 5.37 -5.65
CA ASP A 239 16.23 5.26 -6.81
C ASP A 239 14.76 5.43 -6.44
N TYR A 240 14.35 4.97 -5.27
CA TYR A 240 12.98 5.16 -4.77
C TYR A 240 12.73 6.62 -4.35
N ILE A 241 13.75 7.32 -3.89
CA ILE A 241 13.64 8.74 -3.50
C ILE A 241 13.50 9.63 -4.74
N ASN A 242 14.18 9.30 -5.81
CA ASN A 242 14.14 10.04 -7.07
C ASN A 242 12.92 9.66 -7.91
#